data_dcaffe37ef8882a69c6caa2d81424cfe
#
_entry.id   dcaffe37ef8882a69c6caa2d81424cfe
#
_cell.length_a   1.000
_cell.length_b   1.000
_cell.length_c   1.000
_cell.angle_alpha   90.00
_cell.angle_beta   90.00
_cell.angle_gamma   90.00
#
_symmetry.space_group_name_H-M   'P 1'
#
loop_
_entity.id
_entity.type
_entity.pdbx_description
1 polymer ?
#
loop_
_entity_poly.entity_id
_entity_poly.type
_entity_poly.pdbx_seq_one_letter_code
_entity_poly.pdbx_strand_id
1 'polypeptide(L)'
;MKYQIEEIKNFMERWAKDEYQLTWDNSGSQVEFKGDTGSVVLAMDVTDKVIDKAIEMDAKLIISHHPMFFSGSKNIIEGTYLGDNIIKLIKNKISVFSYHTSMDIAKDGVNDSLFEKLNLKNRTVLTYEEEKPMGLIGEFEKELSLEDLDKFLKNKLQVNKIKYYGQEKKKIKKVAILGGSGSDFIKEAKEAGAEAYITSDIKYHDGQRAYEEDLLLIDVGHFYSERVILPKIKNRLQEKFKDLDFYIQEESSFELDI
;
A
#
# COMPACT_ATOMS: atom_id res chain seq x y z
N MET A 1 -4.96 -27.98 4.17
CA MET A 1 -3.77 -28.51 3.42
C MET A 1 -2.64 -27.52 3.57
N LYS A 2 -1.36 -27.95 3.50
CA LYS A 2 -0.23 -27.01 3.54
C LYS A 2 0.38 -26.89 2.14
N TYR A 3 0.91 -25.69 1.84
CA TYR A 3 1.54 -25.37 0.55
C TYR A 3 2.98 -24.93 0.78
N GLN A 4 3.88 -25.23 -0.16
CA GLN A 4 5.26 -24.79 -0.07
C GLN A 4 5.32 -23.24 -0.14
N ILE A 5 6.09 -22.65 0.77
CA ILE A 5 6.28 -21.19 0.83
C ILE A 5 6.82 -20.66 -0.49
N GLU A 6 7.74 -21.41 -1.11
CA GLU A 6 8.32 -21.09 -2.43
C GLU A 6 7.28 -21.03 -3.56
N GLU A 7 6.24 -21.88 -3.52
CA GLU A 7 5.15 -21.84 -4.52
C GLU A 7 4.33 -20.55 -4.39
N ILE A 8 4.06 -20.12 -3.13
CA ILE A 8 3.34 -18.89 -2.86
C ILE A 8 4.19 -17.68 -3.28
N LYS A 9 5.48 -17.66 -2.93
CA LYS A 9 6.45 -16.65 -3.36
C LYS A 9 6.46 -16.51 -4.87
N ASN A 10 6.72 -17.61 -5.59
CA ASN A 10 6.74 -17.64 -7.06
C ASN A 10 5.42 -17.18 -7.70
N PHE A 11 4.29 -17.42 -7.03
CA PHE A 11 3.00 -16.93 -7.50
C PHE A 11 2.90 -15.40 -7.37
N MET A 12 3.34 -14.83 -6.26
CA MET A 12 3.36 -13.38 -6.03
C MET A 12 4.34 -12.66 -6.96
N GLU A 13 5.56 -13.21 -7.14
CA GLU A 13 6.61 -12.63 -8.01
C GLU A 13 6.23 -12.62 -9.49
N ARG A 14 5.35 -13.50 -9.94
CA ARG A 14 4.78 -13.40 -11.29
C ARG A 14 3.81 -12.24 -11.46
N TRP A 15 3.25 -11.74 -10.38
CA TRP A 15 2.35 -10.59 -10.37
C TRP A 15 3.10 -9.29 -10.11
N ALA A 16 3.76 -9.19 -8.96
CA ALA A 16 4.61 -8.07 -8.56
C ALA A 16 6.08 -8.43 -8.86
N LYS A 17 6.48 -8.31 -10.12
CA LYS A 17 7.79 -8.73 -10.57
C LYS A 17 8.91 -7.85 -10.02
N ASP A 18 10.08 -8.43 -9.75
CA ASP A 18 11.24 -7.67 -9.28
C ASP A 18 11.64 -6.52 -10.22
N GLU A 19 11.46 -6.70 -11.54
CA GLU A 19 11.75 -5.67 -12.55
C GLU A 19 10.86 -4.43 -12.43
N TYR A 20 9.74 -4.52 -11.68
CA TYR A 20 8.83 -3.40 -11.45
C TYR A 20 9.30 -2.50 -10.31
N GLN A 21 10.06 -3.01 -9.34
CA GLN A 21 10.48 -2.18 -8.21
C GLN A 21 11.40 -1.03 -8.64
N LEU A 22 11.27 0.11 -7.94
CA LEU A 22 12.17 1.25 -8.13
C LEU A 22 13.58 0.92 -7.58
N THR A 23 14.61 1.56 -8.12
CA THR A 23 16.02 1.23 -7.81
C THR A 23 16.41 1.43 -6.35
N TRP A 24 15.71 2.27 -5.62
CA TRP A 24 15.92 2.53 -4.19
C TRP A 24 15.18 1.56 -3.27
N ASP A 25 14.22 0.81 -3.81
CA ASP A 25 13.34 -0.09 -3.05
C ASP A 25 14.02 -1.41 -2.67
N ASN A 26 13.40 -2.16 -1.76
CA ASN A 26 13.84 -3.48 -1.31
C ASN A 26 12.66 -4.46 -1.25
N SER A 27 11.88 -4.53 -2.34
CA SER A 27 10.84 -5.56 -2.49
C SER A 27 11.47 -6.97 -2.54
N GLY A 28 10.70 -7.99 -2.19
CA GLY A 28 11.10 -9.39 -2.21
C GLY A 28 11.33 -10.00 -0.85
N SER A 29 12.25 -10.96 -0.76
CA SER A 29 12.53 -11.71 0.47
C SER A 29 13.19 -10.85 1.53
N GLN A 30 12.53 -10.68 2.69
CA GLN A 30 13.09 -9.97 3.85
C GLN A 30 13.72 -10.96 4.84
N VAL A 31 12.98 -12.02 5.17
CA VAL A 31 13.43 -13.17 5.95
C VAL A 31 12.89 -14.42 5.26
N GLU A 32 13.73 -15.41 4.99
CA GLU A 32 13.30 -16.57 4.21
C GLU A 32 13.71 -17.88 4.85
N PHE A 33 12.75 -18.79 4.98
CA PHE A 33 12.91 -20.17 5.41
C PHE A 33 12.26 -21.11 4.39
N LYS A 34 12.87 -22.25 4.15
CA LYS A 34 12.24 -23.34 3.41
C LYS A 34 11.18 -24.03 4.27
N GLY A 35 10.11 -24.47 3.66
CA GLY A 35 9.04 -25.18 4.35
C GLY A 35 7.68 -24.95 3.74
N ASP A 36 6.68 -25.36 4.47
CA ASP A 36 5.27 -25.22 4.08
C ASP A 36 4.48 -24.41 5.12
N THR A 37 3.35 -23.86 4.68
CA THR A 37 2.40 -23.16 5.54
C THR A 37 0.98 -23.54 5.20
N GLY A 38 0.09 -23.55 6.22
CA GLY A 38 -1.36 -23.65 6.05
C GLY A 38 -2.05 -22.30 6.20
N SER A 39 -1.33 -21.29 6.69
CA SER A 39 -1.87 -19.96 6.98
C SER A 39 -0.91 -18.88 6.50
N VAL A 40 -1.44 -17.72 6.10
CA VAL A 40 -0.66 -16.55 5.67
C VAL A 40 -1.21 -15.30 6.37
N VAL A 41 -0.31 -14.48 6.89
CA VAL A 41 -0.65 -13.15 7.41
C VAL A 41 -0.36 -12.11 6.33
N LEU A 42 -1.36 -11.29 6.02
CA LEU A 42 -1.26 -10.18 5.08
C LEU A 42 -1.28 -8.86 5.85
N ALA A 43 -0.29 -8.03 5.66
CA ALA A 43 -0.13 -6.80 6.41
C ALA A 43 0.46 -5.67 5.55
N MET A 44 0.30 -4.43 6.00
CA MET A 44 1.04 -3.30 5.44
C MET A 44 2.47 -3.31 5.97
N ASP A 45 2.63 -3.46 7.28
CA ASP A 45 3.91 -3.38 7.98
C ASP A 45 4.19 -4.65 8.80
N VAL A 46 5.45 -5.02 8.91
CA VAL A 46 5.90 -6.18 9.73
C VAL A 46 6.17 -5.72 11.16
N THR A 47 5.08 -5.52 11.92
CA THR A 47 5.16 -5.12 13.33
C THR A 47 5.21 -6.32 14.27
N ASP A 48 5.55 -6.09 15.55
CA ASP A 48 5.48 -7.09 16.61
C ASP A 48 4.10 -7.75 16.71
N LYS A 49 3.02 -6.96 16.62
CA LYS A 49 1.63 -7.45 16.62
C LYS A 49 1.33 -8.38 15.43
N VAL A 50 1.83 -8.04 14.24
CA VAL A 50 1.67 -8.86 13.04
C VAL A 50 2.44 -10.18 13.16
N ILE A 51 3.66 -10.14 13.74
CA ILE A 51 4.45 -11.34 13.99
C ILE A 51 3.78 -12.22 15.05
N ASP A 52 3.27 -11.63 16.13
CA ASP A 52 2.54 -12.37 17.19
C ASP A 52 1.29 -13.04 16.61
N LYS A 53 0.58 -12.37 15.69
CA LYS A 53 -0.56 -12.97 15.00
C LYS A 53 -0.16 -14.14 14.12
N ALA A 54 0.98 -14.05 13.43
CA ALA A 54 1.50 -15.18 12.65
C ALA A 54 1.86 -16.38 13.54
N ILE A 55 2.44 -16.14 14.71
CA ILE A 55 2.74 -17.19 15.72
C ILE A 55 1.44 -17.83 16.22
N GLU A 56 0.45 -17.03 16.60
CA GLU A 56 -0.86 -17.50 17.08
C GLU A 56 -1.55 -18.44 16.09
N MET A 57 -1.46 -18.12 14.79
CA MET A 57 -2.06 -18.91 13.70
C MET A 57 -1.18 -20.07 13.21
N ASP A 58 -0.01 -20.30 13.78
CA ASP A 58 1.04 -21.19 13.23
C ASP A 58 1.35 -20.88 11.76
N ALA A 59 1.19 -19.62 11.34
CA ALA A 59 1.56 -19.19 10.00
C ALA A 59 3.08 -19.12 9.86
N LYS A 60 3.60 -19.67 8.77
CA LYS A 60 5.04 -19.65 8.47
C LYS A 60 5.37 -18.61 7.39
N LEU A 61 4.38 -17.79 7.01
CA LEU A 61 4.53 -16.75 5.99
C LEU A 61 3.76 -15.49 6.37
N ILE A 62 4.46 -14.37 6.33
CA ILE A 62 3.90 -13.02 6.30
C ILE A 62 4.16 -12.43 4.91
N ILE A 63 3.15 -11.89 4.28
CA ILE A 63 3.27 -11.07 3.07
C ILE A 63 2.93 -9.64 3.48
N SER A 64 3.88 -8.73 3.32
CA SER A 64 3.70 -7.31 3.62
C SER A 64 3.81 -6.46 2.37
N HIS A 65 3.23 -5.25 2.44
CA HIS A 65 3.48 -4.24 1.44
C HIS A 65 4.84 -3.57 1.68
N HIS A 66 5.03 -2.98 2.85
CA HIS A 66 6.29 -2.33 3.19
C HIS A 66 7.38 -3.34 3.52
N PRO A 67 8.61 -3.13 3.01
CA PRO A 67 9.76 -3.94 3.37
C PRO A 67 10.16 -3.71 4.84
N MET A 68 10.55 -4.78 5.50
CA MET A 68 11.10 -4.71 6.86
C MET A 68 12.45 -3.99 6.89
N PHE A 69 13.17 -4.04 5.77
CA PHE A 69 14.48 -3.43 5.58
C PHE A 69 14.48 -2.52 4.35
N PHE A 70 14.39 -1.20 4.54
CA PHE A 70 14.65 -0.22 3.47
C PHE A 70 16.15 -0.04 3.21
N SER A 71 16.95 -0.18 4.25
CA SER A 71 18.41 -0.17 4.18
C SER A 71 18.96 -1.36 4.95
N GLY A 72 20.15 -1.83 4.57
CA GLY A 72 20.78 -2.95 5.24
C GLY A 72 20.98 -2.71 6.73
N SER A 73 20.62 -3.69 7.57
CA SER A 73 20.91 -3.63 9.00
C SER A 73 22.35 -4.07 9.26
N LYS A 74 23.10 -3.27 10.05
CA LYS A 74 24.48 -3.62 10.42
C LYS A 74 24.58 -4.61 11.57
N ASN A 75 23.51 -4.74 12.37
CA ASN A 75 23.48 -5.63 13.54
C ASN A 75 22.03 -6.02 13.87
N ILE A 76 21.90 -7.12 14.61
CA ILE A 76 20.65 -7.57 15.21
C ILE A 76 20.90 -7.61 16.72
N ILE A 77 20.23 -6.74 17.48
CA ILE A 77 20.46 -6.58 18.91
C ILE A 77 19.15 -6.82 19.66
N GLU A 78 19.16 -7.79 20.59
CA GLU A 78 18.05 -8.04 21.52
C GLU A 78 17.77 -6.80 22.36
N GLY A 79 16.48 -6.50 22.58
CA GLY A 79 16.02 -5.29 23.28
C GLY A 79 15.85 -4.06 22.35
N THR A 80 16.11 -4.20 21.07
CA THR A 80 15.71 -3.20 20.06
C THR A 80 14.49 -3.70 19.28
N TYR A 81 13.60 -2.79 18.88
CA TYR A 81 12.37 -3.15 18.13
C TYR A 81 12.64 -4.04 16.91
N LEU A 82 13.58 -3.63 16.06
CA LEU A 82 13.95 -4.39 14.87
C LEU A 82 14.62 -5.72 15.23
N GLY A 83 15.56 -5.70 16.20
CA GLY A 83 16.28 -6.89 16.64
C GLY A 83 15.34 -7.95 17.22
N ASP A 84 14.41 -7.54 18.08
CA ASP A 84 13.45 -8.46 18.70
C ASP A 84 12.51 -9.07 17.67
N ASN A 85 12.03 -8.27 16.69
CA ASN A 85 11.20 -8.76 15.60
C ASN A 85 11.94 -9.78 14.73
N ILE A 86 13.20 -9.50 14.34
CA ILE A 86 14.01 -10.45 13.56
C ILE A 86 14.24 -11.74 14.34
N ILE A 87 14.63 -11.63 15.64
CA ILE A 87 14.85 -12.80 16.50
C ILE A 87 13.56 -13.62 16.62
N LYS A 88 12.41 -12.98 16.77
CA LYS A 88 11.10 -13.63 16.86
C LYS A 88 10.76 -14.38 15.57
N LEU A 89 10.98 -13.79 14.41
CA LEU A 89 10.80 -14.42 13.09
C LEU A 89 11.69 -15.66 12.94
N ILE A 90 12.98 -15.52 13.27
CA ILE A 90 13.98 -16.63 13.18
C ILE A 90 13.60 -17.78 14.10
N LYS A 91 13.30 -17.51 15.39
CA LYS A 91 12.92 -18.52 16.37
C LYS A 91 11.69 -19.34 15.95
N ASN A 92 10.72 -18.69 15.27
CA ASN A 92 9.47 -19.33 14.82
C ASN A 92 9.51 -19.81 13.36
N LYS A 93 10.63 -19.62 12.65
CA LYS A 93 10.81 -19.95 11.23
C LYS A 93 9.71 -19.35 10.35
N ILE A 94 9.42 -18.06 10.56
CA ILE A 94 8.42 -17.31 9.80
C ILE A 94 9.16 -16.54 8.69
N SER A 95 8.78 -16.81 7.45
CA SER A 95 9.25 -16.05 6.28
C SER A 95 8.48 -14.75 6.13
N VAL A 96 9.15 -13.73 5.63
CA VAL A 96 8.56 -12.42 5.31
C VAL A 96 8.93 -12.07 3.87
N PHE A 97 7.92 -11.85 3.04
CA PHE A 97 8.08 -11.32 1.68
C PHE A 97 7.33 -10.00 1.57
N SER A 98 8.01 -8.98 1.07
CA SER A 98 7.43 -7.65 0.90
C SER A 98 7.29 -7.30 -0.58
N TYR A 99 6.15 -6.73 -0.96
CA TYR A 99 5.88 -6.30 -2.33
C TYR A 99 5.44 -4.83 -2.28
N HIS A 100 6.43 -3.94 -2.33
CA HIS A 100 6.28 -2.49 -2.16
C HIS A 100 6.08 -1.82 -3.54
N THR A 101 7.04 -1.07 -4.06
CA THR A 101 6.88 -0.39 -5.34
C THR A 101 6.61 -1.36 -6.50
N SER A 102 7.08 -2.61 -6.41
CA SER A 102 6.72 -3.65 -7.36
C SER A 102 5.21 -3.92 -7.43
N MET A 103 4.50 -3.79 -6.29
CA MET A 103 3.04 -3.94 -6.21
C MET A 103 2.30 -2.64 -6.56
N ASP A 104 2.89 -1.46 -6.30
CA ASP A 104 2.32 -0.17 -6.74
C ASP A 104 2.23 -0.07 -8.25
N ILE A 105 3.25 -0.59 -8.93
CA ILE A 105 3.44 -0.53 -10.37
C ILE A 105 2.73 -1.67 -11.10
N ALA A 106 2.59 -2.83 -10.46
CA ALA A 106 1.96 -3.99 -11.06
C ALA A 106 0.54 -3.69 -11.52
N LYS A 107 0.16 -4.27 -12.68
CA LYS A 107 -1.25 -4.28 -13.10
C LYS A 107 -2.09 -4.97 -12.04
N ASP A 108 -3.25 -4.40 -11.72
CA ASP A 108 -4.13 -4.81 -10.62
C ASP A 108 -3.45 -4.70 -9.23
N GLY A 109 -2.40 -3.92 -9.10
CA GLY A 109 -1.69 -3.64 -7.85
C GLY A 109 -2.38 -2.56 -6.99
N VAL A 110 -1.58 -1.85 -6.17
CA VAL A 110 -2.11 -0.87 -5.19
C VAL A 110 -2.90 0.24 -5.88
N ASN A 111 -2.29 0.93 -6.87
CA ASN A 111 -2.93 2.06 -7.53
C ASN A 111 -4.19 1.65 -8.29
N ASP A 112 -4.19 0.50 -8.96
CA ASP A 112 -5.39 -0.04 -9.61
C ASP A 112 -6.46 -0.40 -8.58
N SER A 113 -6.07 -0.96 -7.43
CA SER A 113 -7.02 -1.29 -6.35
C SER A 113 -7.64 -0.05 -5.73
N LEU A 114 -6.86 1.02 -5.54
CA LEU A 114 -7.36 2.32 -5.08
C LEU A 114 -8.32 2.92 -6.12
N PHE A 115 -7.96 2.88 -7.40
CA PHE A 115 -8.79 3.34 -8.52
C PHE A 115 -10.15 2.64 -8.54
N GLU A 116 -10.16 1.32 -8.44
CA GLU A 116 -11.38 0.50 -8.37
C GLU A 116 -12.19 0.80 -7.11
N LYS A 117 -11.53 0.94 -5.96
CA LYS A 117 -12.17 1.24 -4.67
C LYS A 117 -12.89 2.58 -4.69
N LEU A 118 -12.33 3.56 -5.38
CA LEU A 118 -12.92 4.89 -5.59
C LEU A 118 -13.92 4.95 -6.75
N ASN A 119 -14.21 3.81 -7.41
CA ASN A 119 -15.15 3.73 -8.55
C ASN A 119 -14.82 4.71 -9.69
N LEU A 120 -13.55 5.03 -9.90
CA LEU A 120 -13.12 5.95 -10.95
C LEU A 120 -13.28 5.32 -12.34
N LYS A 121 -13.41 6.17 -13.35
CA LYS A 121 -13.52 5.83 -14.78
C LYS A 121 -12.42 6.51 -15.57
N ASN A 122 -12.27 6.15 -16.84
CA ASN A 122 -11.34 6.80 -17.79
C ASN A 122 -9.87 6.75 -17.32
N ARG A 123 -9.42 5.55 -16.89
CA ARG A 123 -8.09 5.29 -16.35
C ARG A 123 -6.97 5.67 -17.31
N THR A 124 -6.06 6.55 -16.85
CA THR A 124 -4.78 6.83 -17.50
C THR A 124 -3.66 6.87 -16.46
N VAL A 125 -2.41 6.71 -16.86
CA VAL A 125 -1.24 6.86 -15.99
C VAL A 125 -1.04 8.33 -15.65
N LEU A 126 -0.71 8.65 -14.40
CA LEU A 126 -0.42 10.01 -13.97
C LEU A 126 0.95 10.44 -14.49
N THR A 127 1.99 9.69 -14.19
CA THR A 127 3.37 10.00 -14.58
C THR A 127 4.23 8.74 -14.65
N TYR A 128 5.52 8.90 -14.92
CA TYR A 128 6.51 7.82 -14.95
C TYR A 128 7.74 8.20 -14.13
N GLU A 129 8.23 7.25 -13.34
CA GLU A 129 9.50 7.30 -12.62
C GLU A 129 10.33 6.07 -13.03
N GLU A 130 11.59 6.27 -13.42
CA GLU A 130 12.45 5.21 -13.96
C GLU A 130 11.75 4.38 -15.07
N GLU A 131 11.03 5.06 -15.95
CA GLU A 131 10.21 4.48 -17.04
C GLU A 131 9.02 3.60 -16.54
N LYS A 132 8.74 3.59 -15.26
CA LYS A 132 7.67 2.81 -14.64
C LYS A 132 6.46 3.71 -14.33
N PRO A 133 5.22 3.23 -14.53
CA PRO A 133 4.03 4.04 -14.32
C PRO A 133 3.80 4.33 -12.82
N MET A 134 3.61 5.60 -12.48
CA MET A 134 3.35 6.07 -11.12
C MET A 134 2.01 6.79 -11.06
N GLY A 135 1.14 6.31 -10.16
CA GLY A 135 -0.18 6.88 -9.96
C GLY A 135 -1.10 6.80 -11.18
N LEU A 136 -2.33 7.18 -10.98
CA LEU A 136 -3.39 7.13 -12.00
C LEU A 136 -4.18 8.44 -12.03
N ILE A 137 -4.74 8.72 -13.19
CA ILE A 137 -5.77 9.74 -13.42
C ILE A 137 -7.09 9.02 -13.69
N GLY A 138 -8.16 9.53 -13.10
CA GLY A 138 -9.51 9.05 -13.36
C GLY A 138 -10.56 10.11 -13.17
N GLU A 139 -11.81 9.74 -13.41
CA GLU A 139 -12.96 10.61 -13.26
C GLU A 139 -14.04 9.95 -12.41
N PHE A 140 -14.65 10.71 -11.50
CA PHE A 140 -15.91 10.30 -10.89
C PHE A 140 -17.04 10.31 -11.96
N GLU A 141 -18.03 9.44 -11.79
CA GLU A 141 -19.18 9.38 -12.70
C GLU A 141 -19.93 10.72 -12.75
N LYS A 142 -20.00 11.41 -11.61
CA LYS A 142 -20.63 12.73 -11.45
C LYS A 142 -19.65 13.67 -10.76
N GLU A 143 -19.82 14.98 -11.03
CA GLU A 143 -19.14 16.02 -10.26
C GLU A 143 -19.57 15.95 -8.78
N LEU A 144 -18.59 16.02 -7.88
CA LEU A 144 -18.79 16.03 -6.43
C LEU A 144 -18.45 17.41 -5.85
N SER A 145 -19.21 17.85 -4.85
CA SER A 145 -18.77 18.94 -3.98
C SER A 145 -17.65 18.44 -3.06
N LEU A 146 -16.90 19.34 -2.43
CA LEU A 146 -15.88 18.97 -1.44
C LEU A 146 -16.49 18.17 -0.28
N GLU A 147 -17.68 18.57 0.20
CA GLU A 147 -18.38 17.86 1.27
C GLU A 147 -18.80 16.43 0.87
N ASP A 148 -19.33 16.26 -0.36
CA ASP A 148 -19.70 14.93 -0.86
C ASP A 148 -18.47 14.05 -1.10
N LEU A 149 -17.37 14.65 -1.57
CA LEU A 149 -16.09 13.92 -1.74
C LEU A 149 -15.53 13.49 -0.38
N ASP A 150 -15.54 14.33 0.65
CA ASP A 150 -15.11 13.96 2.00
C ASP A 150 -15.89 12.76 2.55
N LYS A 151 -17.22 12.82 2.48
CA LYS A 151 -18.09 11.71 2.90
C LYS A 151 -17.84 10.44 2.10
N PHE A 152 -17.65 10.58 0.79
CA PHE A 152 -17.36 9.46 -0.12
C PHE A 152 -16.03 8.80 0.21
N LEU A 153 -14.94 9.56 0.35
CA LEU A 153 -13.60 9.05 0.66
C LEU A 153 -13.57 8.38 2.03
N LYS A 154 -14.16 9.00 3.07
CA LYS A 154 -14.27 8.41 4.41
C LYS A 154 -14.97 7.06 4.39
N ASN A 155 -16.09 6.98 3.68
CA ASN A 155 -16.84 5.72 3.55
C ASN A 155 -16.06 4.65 2.77
N LYS A 156 -15.48 5.03 1.62
CA LYS A 156 -14.79 4.08 0.74
C LYS A 156 -13.50 3.55 1.35
N LEU A 157 -12.70 4.41 1.97
CA LEU A 157 -11.41 4.04 2.54
C LEU A 157 -11.51 3.65 4.02
N GLN A 158 -12.69 3.88 4.65
CA GLN A 158 -12.91 3.64 6.08
C GLN A 158 -11.89 4.41 6.93
N VAL A 159 -11.69 5.68 6.60
CA VAL A 159 -10.81 6.61 7.30
C VAL A 159 -11.64 7.64 8.04
N ASN A 160 -11.26 7.97 9.28
CA ASN A 160 -12.00 8.92 10.11
C ASN A 160 -11.62 10.38 9.85
N LYS A 161 -10.35 10.63 9.54
CA LYS A 161 -9.81 11.98 9.32
C LYS A 161 -9.12 12.06 7.95
N ILE A 162 -9.48 13.11 7.20
CA ILE A 162 -8.83 13.47 5.93
C ILE A 162 -8.34 14.91 6.08
N LYS A 163 -7.14 15.19 5.59
CA LYS A 163 -6.62 16.55 5.54
C LYS A 163 -6.67 17.07 4.11
N TYR A 164 -6.98 18.35 4.00
CA TYR A 164 -7.14 19.05 2.72
C TYR A 164 -6.16 20.22 2.69
N TYR A 165 -5.49 20.37 1.55
CA TYR A 165 -4.52 21.43 1.30
C TYR A 165 -4.77 22.06 -0.07
N GLY A 166 -4.17 23.21 -0.32
CA GLY A 166 -4.30 23.90 -1.60
C GLY A 166 -5.59 24.71 -1.69
N GLN A 167 -6.19 24.72 -2.87
CA GLN A 167 -7.37 25.55 -3.14
C GLN A 167 -8.64 24.71 -3.16
N GLU A 168 -9.67 25.22 -2.48
CA GLU A 168 -10.99 24.59 -2.49
C GLU A 168 -11.58 24.60 -3.90
N LYS A 169 -12.15 23.47 -4.29
CA LYS A 169 -12.85 23.30 -5.58
C LYS A 169 -14.35 23.12 -5.32
N LYS A 170 -15.15 23.92 -6.03
CA LYS A 170 -16.63 23.83 -5.95
C LYS A 170 -17.15 22.52 -6.56
N LYS A 171 -16.46 21.99 -7.55
CA LYS A 171 -16.82 20.80 -8.30
C LYS A 171 -15.56 20.00 -8.60
N ILE A 172 -15.61 18.71 -8.35
CA ILE A 172 -14.50 17.79 -8.51
C ILE A 172 -15.00 16.59 -9.31
N LYS A 173 -14.41 16.36 -10.46
CA LYS A 173 -14.71 15.21 -11.32
C LYS A 173 -13.43 14.46 -11.69
N LYS A 174 -12.44 15.16 -12.23
CA LYS A 174 -11.16 14.59 -12.65
C LYS A 174 -10.16 14.62 -11.51
N VAL A 175 -9.64 13.46 -11.14
CA VAL A 175 -8.74 13.32 -10.00
C VAL A 175 -7.49 12.54 -10.38
N ALA A 176 -6.35 12.91 -9.77
CA ALA A 176 -5.17 12.09 -9.70
C ALA A 176 -5.22 11.26 -8.41
N ILE A 177 -4.66 10.06 -8.44
CA ILE A 177 -4.49 9.21 -7.27
C ILE A 177 -3.11 8.56 -7.26
N LEU A 178 -2.52 8.42 -6.08
CA LEU A 178 -1.35 7.59 -5.82
C LEU A 178 -1.39 7.13 -4.37
N GLY A 179 -1.35 5.81 -4.15
CA GLY A 179 -1.27 5.22 -2.82
C GLY A 179 0.06 5.57 -2.15
N GLY A 180 0.02 5.73 -0.81
CA GLY A 180 1.20 6.11 -0.05
C GLY A 180 1.65 7.55 -0.26
N SER A 181 2.94 7.80 -0.15
CA SER A 181 3.57 9.13 -0.23
C SER A 181 3.76 9.57 -1.67
N GLY A 182 2.89 10.45 -2.18
CA GLY A 182 2.91 10.92 -3.57
C GLY A 182 3.04 12.43 -3.74
N SER A 183 3.41 13.18 -2.70
CA SER A 183 3.46 14.65 -2.77
C SER A 183 4.48 15.20 -3.78
N ASP A 184 5.42 14.39 -4.23
CA ASP A 184 6.40 14.78 -5.26
C ASP A 184 5.76 15.03 -6.62
N PHE A 185 4.60 14.42 -6.91
CA PHE A 185 3.92 14.48 -8.22
C PHE A 185 2.75 15.48 -8.28
N ILE A 186 2.73 16.49 -7.41
CA ILE A 186 1.72 17.57 -7.38
C ILE A 186 1.65 18.29 -8.74
N LYS A 187 2.81 18.60 -9.33
CA LYS A 187 2.90 19.28 -10.61
C LYS A 187 2.33 18.44 -11.75
N GLU A 188 2.70 17.18 -11.81
CA GLU A 188 2.23 16.22 -12.80
C GLU A 188 0.70 16.04 -12.71
N ALA A 189 0.15 15.99 -11.50
CA ALA A 189 -1.29 15.93 -11.27
C ALA A 189 -2.00 17.17 -11.84
N LYS A 190 -1.43 18.37 -11.62
CA LYS A 190 -1.96 19.61 -12.18
C LYS A 190 -1.85 19.66 -13.70
N GLU A 191 -0.70 19.31 -14.26
CA GLU A 191 -0.46 19.28 -15.70
C GLU A 191 -1.36 18.27 -16.43
N ALA A 192 -1.69 17.16 -15.76
CA ALA A 192 -2.68 16.20 -16.26
C ALA A 192 -4.13 16.72 -16.19
N GLY A 193 -4.34 17.91 -15.64
CA GLY A 193 -5.64 18.57 -15.52
C GLY A 193 -6.52 17.99 -14.40
N ALA A 194 -5.93 17.41 -13.36
CA ALA A 194 -6.67 16.99 -12.17
C ALA A 194 -7.18 18.21 -11.40
N GLU A 195 -8.40 18.12 -10.89
CA GLU A 195 -9.00 19.13 -10.01
C GLU A 195 -8.65 18.85 -8.54
N ALA A 196 -8.42 17.56 -8.23
CA ALA A 196 -7.92 17.12 -6.95
C ALA A 196 -6.88 16.00 -7.10
N TYR A 197 -5.96 15.91 -6.14
CA TYR A 197 -4.98 14.84 -6.04
C TYR A 197 -5.11 14.12 -4.68
N ILE A 198 -5.40 12.83 -4.71
CA ILE A 198 -5.61 11.97 -3.54
C ILE A 198 -4.34 11.16 -3.32
N THR A 199 -3.66 11.37 -2.20
CA THR A 199 -2.42 10.68 -1.81
C THR A 199 -2.26 10.74 -0.28
N SER A 200 -1.04 10.66 0.25
CA SER A 200 -0.76 10.78 1.69
C SER A 200 0.60 11.40 2.01
N ASP A 201 0.93 11.48 3.30
CA ASP A 201 2.21 12.01 3.84
C ASP A 201 2.54 13.43 3.39
N ILE A 202 1.55 14.30 3.35
CA ILE A 202 1.67 15.66 2.86
C ILE A 202 2.31 16.55 3.92
N LYS A 203 3.46 17.14 3.59
CA LYS A 203 4.16 18.11 4.43
C LYS A 203 3.61 19.52 4.22
N TYR A 204 3.94 20.43 5.13
CA TYR A 204 3.49 21.84 5.09
C TYR A 204 3.76 22.51 3.73
N HIS A 205 4.99 22.38 3.22
CA HIS A 205 5.37 23.00 1.94
C HIS A 205 4.76 22.33 0.71
N ASP A 206 4.40 21.05 0.79
CA ASP A 206 3.63 20.37 -0.26
C ASP A 206 2.22 20.97 -0.38
N GLY A 207 1.60 21.25 0.78
CA GLY A 207 0.32 21.96 0.82
C GLY A 207 0.41 23.38 0.25
N GLN A 208 1.50 24.11 0.55
CA GLN A 208 1.76 25.42 -0.06
C GLN A 208 1.91 25.31 -1.57
N ARG A 209 2.71 24.35 -2.06
CA ARG A 209 2.89 24.11 -3.50
C ARG A 209 1.56 23.80 -4.19
N ALA A 210 0.72 22.95 -3.60
CA ALA A 210 -0.59 22.65 -4.14
C ALA A 210 -1.49 23.90 -4.23
N TYR A 211 -1.39 24.81 -3.24
CA TYR A 211 -2.09 26.09 -3.28
C TYR A 211 -1.61 26.98 -4.43
N GLU A 212 -0.29 27.08 -4.64
CA GLU A 212 0.31 27.88 -5.73
C GLU A 212 -0.03 27.31 -7.13
N GLU A 213 -0.15 25.98 -7.23
CA GLU A 213 -0.55 25.27 -8.46
C GLU A 213 -2.07 25.25 -8.70
N ASP A 214 -2.87 25.90 -7.85
CA ASP A 214 -4.35 25.83 -7.94
C ASP A 214 -4.86 24.39 -8.02
N LEU A 215 -4.41 23.51 -7.11
CA LEU A 215 -4.80 22.11 -6.98
C LEU A 215 -5.37 21.84 -5.58
N LEU A 216 -6.43 21.07 -5.49
CA LEU A 216 -6.89 20.50 -4.21
C LEU A 216 -6.06 19.24 -3.91
N LEU A 217 -5.25 19.26 -2.86
CA LEU A 217 -4.45 18.12 -2.42
C LEU A 217 -5.09 17.47 -1.20
N ILE A 218 -5.27 16.14 -1.24
CA ILE A 218 -6.06 15.38 -0.27
C ILE A 218 -5.20 14.29 0.34
N ASP A 219 -4.95 14.38 1.66
CA ASP A 219 -4.25 13.38 2.45
C ASP A 219 -5.27 12.44 3.10
N VAL A 220 -5.37 11.25 2.57
CA VAL A 220 -6.30 10.21 3.07
C VAL A 220 -5.64 9.24 4.06
N GLY A 221 -4.37 9.49 4.41
CA GLY A 221 -3.55 8.62 5.24
C GLY A 221 -2.90 7.47 4.47
N HIS A 222 -1.63 7.23 4.78
CA HIS A 222 -0.77 6.26 4.08
C HIS A 222 -1.39 4.85 4.11
N PHE A 223 -1.60 4.34 5.31
CA PHE A 223 -2.19 3.02 5.54
C PHE A 223 -3.51 2.82 4.78
N TYR A 224 -4.40 3.82 4.79
CA TYR A 224 -5.74 3.72 4.21
C TYR A 224 -5.73 3.76 2.68
N SER A 225 -4.77 4.45 2.08
CA SER A 225 -4.62 4.51 0.62
C SER A 225 -4.09 3.21 0.02
N GLU A 226 -3.28 2.46 0.77
CA GLU A 226 -2.58 1.26 0.27
C GLU A 226 -3.18 -0.06 0.76
N ARG A 227 -3.77 -0.11 1.98
CA ARG A 227 -4.34 -1.38 2.48
C ARG A 227 -5.43 -1.97 1.59
N VAL A 228 -5.93 -1.22 0.64
CA VAL A 228 -6.90 -1.66 -0.38
C VAL A 228 -6.38 -2.85 -1.19
N ILE A 229 -5.05 -3.07 -1.22
CA ILE A 229 -4.42 -4.20 -1.91
C ILE A 229 -4.56 -5.52 -1.14
N LEU A 230 -4.62 -5.49 0.20
CA LEU A 230 -4.59 -6.72 1.01
C LEU A 230 -5.74 -7.69 0.71
N PRO A 231 -7.01 -7.24 0.57
CA PRO A 231 -8.09 -8.12 0.14
C PRO A 231 -7.88 -8.71 -1.26
N LYS A 232 -7.24 -7.96 -2.17
CA LYS A 232 -6.96 -8.43 -3.53
C LYS A 232 -5.87 -9.50 -3.54
N ILE A 233 -4.81 -9.32 -2.72
CA ILE A 233 -3.78 -10.36 -2.50
C ILE A 233 -4.44 -11.63 -1.95
N LYS A 234 -5.26 -11.52 -0.90
CA LYS A 234 -6.00 -12.65 -0.35
C LYS A 234 -6.79 -13.39 -1.43
N ASN A 235 -7.62 -12.67 -2.18
CA ASN A 235 -8.49 -13.28 -3.18
C ASN A 235 -7.69 -14.03 -4.24
N ARG A 236 -6.62 -13.44 -4.77
CA ARG A 236 -5.76 -14.10 -5.76
C ARG A 236 -5.06 -15.34 -5.21
N LEU A 237 -4.55 -15.27 -3.98
CA LEU A 237 -3.95 -16.43 -3.32
C LEU A 237 -5.00 -17.52 -3.06
N GLN A 238 -6.20 -17.15 -2.58
CA GLN A 238 -7.28 -18.08 -2.29
C GLN A 238 -7.78 -18.82 -3.54
N GLU A 239 -7.81 -18.16 -4.69
CA GLU A 239 -8.17 -18.80 -5.96
C GLU A 239 -7.19 -19.93 -6.34
N LYS A 240 -5.89 -19.73 -6.07
CA LYS A 240 -4.83 -20.69 -6.41
C LYS A 240 -4.60 -21.72 -5.30
N PHE A 241 -4.61 -21.26 -4.04
CA PHE A 241 -4.29 -22.04 -2.84
C PHE A 241 -5.52 -22.14 -1.95
N LYS A 242 -6.49 -22.97 -2.35
CA LYS A 242 -7.86 -22.99 -1.81
C LYS A 242 -7.96 -23.25 -0.31
N ASP A 243 -7.03 -24.02 0.24
CA ASP A 243 -7.03 -24.44 1.65
C ASP A 243 -6.12 -23.56 2.54
N LEU A 244 -5.62 -22.43 2.04
CA LEU A 244 -4.89 -21.47 2.88
C LEU A 244 -5.85 -20.69 3.75
N ASP A 245 -5.50 -20.56 5.03
CA ASP A 245 -6.12 -19.61 5.95
C ASP A 245 -5.44 -18.26 5.89
N PHE A 246 -6.20 -17.18 6.05
CA PHE A 246 -5.68 -15.82 5.98
C PHE A 246 -6.10 -14.99 7.19
N TYR A 247 -5.14 -14.23 7.69
CA TYR A 247 -5.40 -13.03 8.47
C TYR A 247 -5.02 -11.80 7.63
N ILE A 248 -5.86 -10.78 7.66
CA ILE A 248 -5.57 -9.47 7.04
C ILE A 248 -5.48 -8.45 8.17
N GLN A 249 -4.41 -7.67 8.18
CA GLN A 249 -4.31 -6.52 9.07
C GLN A 249 -5.33 -5.45 8.64
N GLU A 250 -6.31 -5.17 9.50
CA GLU A 250 -7.40 -4.22 9.20
C GLU A 250 -7.09 -2.81 9.68
N GLU A 251 -6.22 -2.67 10.69
CA GLU A 251 -5.86 -1.40 11.32
C GLU A 251 -4.35 -1.23 11.38
N SER A 252 -3.89 0.01 11.33
CA SER A 252 -2.47 0.31 11.58
C SER A 252 -2.08 -0.09 13.00
N SER A 253 -0.87 -0.62 13.15
CA SER A 253 -0.37 -1.02 14.47
C SER A 253 0.10 0.16 15.31
N PHE A 254 0.31 1.34 14.73
CA PHE A 254 0.95 2.50 15.35
C PHE A 254 0.25 3.84 15.08
N GLU A 255 -0.67 3.92 14.10
CA GLU A 255 -1.53 5.09 13.94
C GLU A 255 -2.75 5.01 14.88
N LEU A 256 -3.08 6.12 15.50
CA LEU A 256 -4.22 6.23 16.40
C LEU A 256 -5.27 7.16 15.80
N ASP A 257 -6.45 6.62 15.52
CA ASP A 257 -7.63 7.38 15.10
C ASP A 257 -8.32 8.00 16.33
N ILE A 258 -7.86 9.18 16.75
CA ILE A 258 -8.39 9.91 17.90
C ILE A 258 -9.24 11.09 17.43
#